data_954ba3e4fd5335404b678ce0b06ba854
#
_entry.id   954ba3e4fd5335404b678ce0b06ba854
#
_cell.length_a   1.000
_cell.length_b   1.000
_cell.length_c   1.000
_cell.angle_alpha   90.00
_cell.angle_beta   90.00
_cell.angle_gamma   90.00
#
_symmetry.space_group_name_H-M   'P 1'
#
loop_
_entity.id
_entity.type
_entity.pdbx_description
1 polymer ?
#
loop_
_entity_poly.entity_id
_entity_poly.type
_entity_poly.pdbx_seq_one_letter_code
_entity_poly.pdbx_strand_id
1 'polypeptide(L)'
;MTQAILLCQSHELADSSLAVPFKVHYFGKNQAAFAVRYQGRVYAYLNRCSHVPMEMDFQPNQFFDLTGHSLMCATHGATYAPQTGQCRLGPCRGGLVKIEVSEAEGLVHWHTSDKFQLPL
;
A
#
# COMPACT_ATOMS: atom_id res chain seq x y z
N MET A 1 -5.83 -7.17 -19.92
CA MET A 1 -4.54 -6.52 -20.26
C MET A 1 -4.12 -5.62 -19.11
N THR A 2 -2.83 -5.59 -18.83
CA THR A 2 -2.30 -4.70 -17.79
C THR A 2 -1.78 -3.42 -18.41
N GLN A 3 -1.89 -2.32 -17.65
CA GLN A 3 -1.30 -1.04 -18.00
C GLN A 3 -0.41 -0.59 -16.85
N ALA A 4 0.71 0.04 -17.17
CA ALA A 4 1.57 0.67 -16.17
C ALA A 4 1.13 2.12 -16.03
N ILE A 5 0.73 2.49 -14.82
CA ILE A 5 0.20 3.83 -14.53
C ILE A 5 1.23 4.56 -13.68
N LEU A 6 1.67 5.72 -14.11
CA LEU A 6 2.65 6.51 -13.37
C LEU A 6 2.08 6.88 -12.00
N LEU A 7 2.83 6.57 -10.96
CA LEU A 7 2.44 6.85 -9.58
C LEU A 7 3.20 8.05 -9.03
N CYS A 8 4.53 8.00 -9.12
CA CYS A 8 5.38 9.07 -8.59
C CYS A 8 6.80 8.90 -9.13
N GLN A 9 7.66 9.86 -8.82
CA GLN A 9 9.09 9.73 -9.03
C GLN A 9 9.72 8.97 -7.88
N SER A 10 10.81 8.25 -8.16
CA SER A 10 11.47 7.40 -7.16
C SER A 10 11.87 8.16 -5.90
N HIS A 11 12.33 9.41 -6.04
CA HIS A 11 12.79 10.19 -4.90
C HIS A 11 11.66 10.64 -3.97
N GLU A 12 10.40 10.51 -4.39
CA GLU A 12 9.26 10.86 -3.54
C GLU A 12 8.97 9.80 -2.48
N LEU A 13 9.59 8.62 -2.59
CA LEU A 13 9.40 7.53 -1.65
C LEU A 13 10.72 7.23 -0.92
N ALA A 14 10.80 7.65 0.35
CA ALA A 14 11.94 7.33 1.21
C ALA A 14 11.64 6.05 2.00
N ASP A 15 12.70 5.33 2.39
CA ASP A 15 12.56 4.11 3.18
C ASP A 15 11.82 4.37 4.49
N SER A 16 10.84 3.53 4.82
CA SER A 16 10.09 3.56 6.08
C SER A 16 9.52 4.94 6.39
N SER A 17 9.11 5.67 5.38
CA SER A 17 8.62 7.04 5.51
C SER A 17 7.18 7.13 4.97
N LEU A 18 6.75 8.35 4.65
CA LEU A 18 5.39 8.59 4.18
C LEU A 18 5.11 7.88 2.86
N ALA A 19 3.89 7.37 2.74
CA ALA A 19 3.41 6.73 1.53
C ALA A 19 2.97 7.75 0.49
N VAL A 20 2.92 7.31 -0.76
CA VAL A 20 2.25 8.05 -1.83
C VAL A 20 0.86 7.42 -2.02
N PRO A 21 -0.22 8.19 -1.81
CA PRO A 21 -1.57 7.66 -1.96
C PRO A 21 -2.00 7.65 -3.41
N PHE A 22 -2.89 6.71 -3.74
CA PHE A 22 -3.53 6.68 -5.05
C PHE A 22 -4.88 5.98 -4.95
N LYS A 23 -5.63 5.93 -6.05
CA LYS A 23 -6.94 5.31 -6.09
C LYS A 23 -6.94 4.19 -7.10
N VAL A 24 -7.70 3.14 -6.80
CA VAL A 24 -7.92 2.02 -7.72
C VAL A 24 -9.41 1.67 -7.72
N HIS A 25 -9.87 1.09 -8.81
CA HIS A 25 -11.22 0.52 -8.86
C HIS A 25 -11.13 -0.96 -8.51
N TYR A 26 -11.80 -1.36 -7.43
CA TYR A 26 -11.70 -2.69 -6.87
C TYR A 26 -13.04 -3.09 -6.25
N PHE A 27 -13.54 -4.28 -6.59
CA PHE A 27 -14.85 -4.75 -6.15
C PHE A 27 -15.97 -3.73 -6.38
N GLY A 28 -16.04 -3.21 -7.61
CA GLY A 28 -17.15 -2.37 -8.03
C GLY A 28 -17.15 -0.95 -7.51
N LYS A 29 -16.05 -0.50 -6.84
CA LYS A 29 -15.98 0.88 -6.35
C LYS A 29 -14.54 1.37 -6.31
N ASN A 30 -14.37 2.68 -6.33
CA ASN A 30 -13.07 3.31 -6.16
C ASN A 30 -12.65 3.21 -4.70
N GLN A 31 -11.42 2.76 -4.47
CA GLN A 31 -10.89 2.60 -3.12
C GLN A 31 -9.50 3.19 -3.03
N ALA A 32 -9.13 3.62 -1.83
CA ALA A 32 -7.82 4.17 -1.57
C ALA A 32 -6.75 3.07 -1.57
N ALA A 33 -5.57 3.42 -2.04
CA ALA A 33 -4.39 2.57 -2.03
C ALA A 33 -3.19 3.42 -1.66
N PHE A 34 -2.08 2.76 -1.35
CA PHE A 34 -0.85 3.48 -0.99
C PHE A 34 0.38 2.70 -1.46
N ALA A 35 1.45 3.44 -1.72
CA ALA A 35 2.75 2.86 -2.03
C ALA A 35 3.76 3.34 -1.00
N VAL A 36 4.64 2.45 -0.58
CA VAL A 36 5.71 2.74 0.39
C VAL A 36 7.01 2.16 -0.12
N ARG A 37 8.13 2.69 0.41
CA ARG A 37 9.44 2.07 0.19
C ARG A 37 9.92 1.43 1.49
N TYR A 38 10.44 0.22 1.37
CA TYR A 38 11.01 -0.49 2.50
C TYR A 38 12.26 -1.23 2.02
N GLN A 39 13.38 -0.94 2.67
CA GLN A 39 14.69 -1.54 2.36
C GLN A 39 15.02 -1.45 0.86
N GLY A 40 14.81 -0.28 0.28
CA GLY A 40 15.17 0.02 -1.09
C GLY A 40 14.14 -0.38 -2.15
N ARG A 41 13.06 -1.07 -1.78
CA ARG A 41 12.05 -1.54 -2.73
C ARG A 41 10.70 -0.91 -2.47
N VAL A 42 9.93 -0.73 -3.54
CA VAL A 42 8.58 -0.17 -3.46
C VAL A 42 7.56 -1.29 -3.38
N TYR A 43 6.58 -1.11 -2.49
CA TYR A 43 5.44 -2.01 -2.32
C TYR A 43 4.17 -1.20 -2.28
N ALA A 44 3.08 -1.75 -2.78
CA ALA A 44 1.78 -1.08 -2.76
C ALA A 44 0.68 -2.02 -2.31
N TYR A 45 -0.27 -1.44 -1.59
CA TYR A 45 -1.38 -2.20 -1.01
C TYR A 45 -2.65 -1.38 -1.06
N LEU A 46 -3.78 -2.09 -1.05
CA LEU A 46 -5.07 -1.46 -0.81
C LEU A 46 -5.07 -0.89 0.61
N ASN A 47 -5.51 0.35 0.78
CA ASN A 47 -5.58 1.00 2.09
C ASN A 47 -6.84 0.55 2.81
N ARG A 48 -6.79 -0.67 3.31
CA ARG A 48 -7.91 -1.29 3.99
C ARG A 48 -7.37 -2.32 4.98
N CYS A 49 -7.71 -2.15 6.25
CA CYS A 49 -7.33 -3.10 7.27
C CYS A 49 -7.98 -4.46 6.98
N SER A 50 -7.23 -5.55 7.10
CA SER A 50 -7.78 -6.89 6.87
C SER A 50 -8.78 -7.31 7.94
N HIS A 51 -8.77 -6.64 9.07
CA HIS A 51 -9.64 -6.90 10.21
C HIS A 51 -11.00 -6.22 10.04
N VAL A 52 -11.01 -4.95 9.62
CA VAL A 52 -12.22 -4.16 9.41
C VAL A 52 -12.08 -3.36 8.12
N PRO A 53 -13.20 -3.01 7.44
CA PRO A 53 -13.14 -2.29 6.17
C PRO A 53 -12.91 -0.79 6.37
N MET A 54 -11.79 -0.44 7.00
CA MET A 54 -11.41 0.94 7.30
C MET A 54 -10.02 1.23 6.78
N GLU A 55 -9.76 2.48 6.43
CA GLU A 55 -8.42 2.91 6.07
C GLU A 55 -7.48 2.81 7.27
N MET A 56 -6.22 2.49 7.01
CA MET A 56 -5.25 2.18 8.05
C MET A 56 -4.63 3.41 8.69
N ASP A 57 -4.48 4.50 7.92
CA ASP A 57 -3.72 5.65 8.36
C ASP A 57 -4.57 6.67 9.12
N PHE A 58 -4.30 6.80 10.41
CA PHE A 58 -4.89 7.86 11.21
C PHE A 58 -4.32 9.22 10.77
N GLN A 59 -2.98 9.32 10.65
CA GLN A 59 -2.35 10.47 10.02
C GLN A 59 -2.15 10.17 8.54
N PRO A 60 -2.60 11.04 7.64
CA PRO A 60 -2.55 10.75 6.21
C PRO A 60 -1.16 10.30 5.75
N ASN A 61 -1.13 9.17 5.03
CA ASN A 61 0.06 8.59 4.41
C ASN A 61 1.10 8.05 5.38
N GLN A 62 0.81 7.98 6.69
CA GLN A 62 1.73 7.44 7.66
C GLN A 62 1.30 6.01 8.03
N PHE A 63 1.99 5.03 7.48
CA PHE A 63 1.67 3.62 7.65
C PHE A 63 2.67 2.85 8.48
N PHE A 64 3.93 3.29 8.54
CA PHE A 64 4.95 2.58 9.30
C PHE A 64 4.77 2.83 10.80
N ASP A 65 5.02 1.78 11.60
CA ASP A 65 5.08 1.93 13.05
C ASP A 65 6.39 2.62 13.46
N LEU A 66 6.57 2.82 14.77
CA LEU A 66 7.73 3.54 15.28
C LEU A 66 9.06 2.85 14.98
N THR A 67 9.05 1.52 14.78
CA THR A 67 10.27 0.79 14.44
C THR A 67 10.69 1.00 12.99
N GLY A 68 9.76 1.39 12.12
CA GLY A 68 10.00 1.49 10.68
C GLY A 68 10.07 0.15 9.98
N HIS A 69 9.73 -0.95 10.66
CA HIS A 69 9.82 -2.30 10.12
C HIS A 69 8.46 -2.98 9.91
N SER A 70 7.37 -2.34 10.29
CA SER A 70 6.03 -2.88 10.09
C SER A 70 5.08 -1.80 9.63
N LEU A 71 4.12 -2.19 8.79
CA LEU A 71 2.95 -1.34 8.49
C LEU A 71 1.92 -1.57 9.58
N MET A 72 1.27 -0.52 10.04
CA MET A 72 0.35 -0.61 11.17
C MET A 72 -1.00 0.00 10.83
N CYS A 73 -2.07 -0.71 11.21
CA CYS A 73 -3.40 -0.17 11.20
C CYS A 73 -3.62 0.64 12.48
N ALA A 74 -3.88 1.93 12.34
CA ALA A 74 -3.99 2.83 13.49
C ALA A 74 -5.22 2.54 14.36
N THR A 75 -6.22 1.83 13.83
CA THR A 75 -7.47 1.59 14.54
C THR A 75 -7.28 0.61 15.72
N HIS A 76 -6.61 -0.53 15.49
CA HIS A 76 -6.45 -1.56 16.50
C HIS A 76 -5.01 -2.05 16.66
N GLY A 77 -4.05 -1.39 16.02
CA GLY A 77 -2.64 -1.73 16.18
C GLY A 77 -2.19 -2.98 15.45
N ALA A 78 -3.00 -3.52 14.55
CA ALA A 78 -2.58 -4.67 13.74
C ALA A 78 -1.35 -4.28 12.90
N THR A 79 -0.35 -5.18 12.84
CA THR A 79 0.87 -4.93 12.08
C THR A 79 1.05 -5.94 10.96
N TYR A 80 1.67 -5.49 9.88
CA TYR A 80 1.84 -6.26 8.67
C TYR A 80 3.27 -6.13 8.16
N ALA A 81 3.78 -7.20 7.54
CA ALA A 81 5.09 -7.17 6.91
C ALA A 81 5.06 -6.25 5.68
N PRO A 82 5.98 -5.27 5.58
CA PRO A 82 5.96 -4.36 4.42
C PRO A 82 6.18 -5.06 3.08
N GLN A 83 6.95 -6.15 3.05
CA GLN A 83 7.28 -6.84 1.81
C GLN A 83 6.16 -7.71 1.27
N THR A 84 5.33 -8.27 2.14
CA THR A 84 4.33 -9.25 1.75
C THR A 84 2.91 -8.85 2.10
N GLY A 85 2.74 -7.91 3.04
CA GLY A 85 1.43 -7.55 3.56
C GLY A 85 0.86 -8.55 4.54
N GLN A 86 1.62 -9.60 4.92
CA GLN A 86 1.14 -10.61 5.86
C GLN A 86 0.93 -10.03 7.25
N CYS A 87 -0.14 -10.45 7.90
CA CYS A 87 -0.40 -10.10 9.29
C CYS A 87 0.71 -10.66 10.19
N ARG A 88 1.30 -9.80 11.02
CA ARG A 88 2.35 -10.18 11.98
C ARG A 88 1.81 -10.24 13.41
N LEU A 89 0.99 -9.26 13.77
CA LEU A 89 0.54 -9.11 15.16
C LEU A 89 -0.77 -8.35 15.18
N GLY A 90 -1.58 -8.64 16.19
CA GLY A 90 -2.83 -7.95 16.41
C GLY A 90 -4.03 -8.64 15.79
N PRO A 91 -5.20 -7.99 15.79
CA PRO A 91 -6.44 -8.61 15.35
C PRO A 91 -6.58 -8.62 13.82
N CYS A 92 -5.62 -9.24 13.14
CA CYS A 92 -5.67 -9.35 11.68
C CYS A 92 -5.62 -10.80 11.26
N ARG A 93 -6.26 -11.11 10.14
CA ARG A 93 -6.24 -12.43 9.53
C ARG A 93 -5.81 -12.29 8.08
N GLY A 94 -4.93 -13.19 7.62
CA GLY A 94 -4.40 -13.10 6.27
C GLY A 94 -3.47 -11.92 6.14
N GLY A 95 -3.80 -10.97 5.28
CA GLY A 95 -2.93 -9.84 5.04
C GLY A 95 -3.59 -8.73 4.25
N LEU A 96 -2.80 -7.72 3.94
CA LEU A 96 -3.21 -6.62 3.06
C LEU A 96 -3.30 -7.13 1.62
N VAL A 97 -4.14 -6.51 0.82
CA VAL A 97 -4.26 -6.86 -0.59
C VAL A 97 -3.17 -6.13 -1.37
N LYS A 98 -2.27 -6.91 -1.97
CA LYS A 98 -1.10 -6.37 -2.66
C LYS A 98 -1.44 -5.89 -4.06
N ILE A 99 -0.90 -4.74 -4.43
CA ILE A 99 -1.01 -4.17 -5.77
C ILE A 99 0.35 -4.22 -6.41
N GLU A 100 0.42 -4.66 -7.67
CA GLU A 100 1.69 -4.80 -8.35
C GLU A 100 2.27 -3.44 -8.72
N VAL A 101 3.57 -3.27 -8.50
CA VAL A 101 4.29 -2.04 -8.83
C VAL A 101 5.62 -2.39 -9.51
N SER A 102 6.15 -1.43 -10.24
CA SER A 102 7.50 -1.51 -10.79
C SER A 102 8.20 -0.18 -10.62
N GLU A 103 9.53 -0.24 -10.59
CA GLU A 103 10.35 0.95 -10.49
C GLU A 103 11.50 0.84 -11.47
N ALA A 104 11.65 1.84 -12.34
CA ALA A 104 12.72 1.88 -13.32
C ALA A 104 12.95 3.34 -13.76
N GLU A 105 14.22 3.68 -13.98
CA GLU A 105 14.60 4.99 -14.55
C GLU A 105 14.05 6.17 -13.75
N GLY A 106 14.02 6.03 -12.42
CA GLY A 106 13.57 7.08 -11.53
C GLY A 106 12.06 7.25 -11.44
N LEU A 107 11.28 6.32 -11.97
CA LEU A 107 9.82 6.39 -11.98
C LEU A 107 9.20 5.14 -11.35
N VAL A 108 8.12 5.34 -10.62
CA VAL A 108 7.33 4.27 -10.01
C VAL A 108 5.98 4.19 -10.69
N HIS A 109 5.61 2.99 -11.11
CA HIS A 109 4.31 2.72 -11.74
C HIS A 109 3.59 1.64 -10.97
N TRP A 110 2.25 1.75 -10.87
CA TRP A 110 1.45 0.61 -10.46
C TRP A 110 0.80 -0.02 -11.69
N HIS A 111 0.46 -1.28 -11.60
CA HIS A 111 -0.02 -2.05 -12.75
C HIS A 111 -1.47 -2.44 -12.56
N THR A 112 -2.29 -2.12 -13.57
CA THR A 112 -3.68 -2.56 -13.57
C THR A 112 -3.74 -4.07 -13.78
N SER A 113 -4.87 -4.66 -13.39
CA SER A 113 -5.12 -6.09 -13.56
C SER A 113 -6.63 -6.30 -13.62
N ASP A 114 -7.06 -7.54 -13.78
CA ASP A 114 -8.48 -7.88 -13.70
C ASP A 114 -9.07 -7.46 -12.35
N LYS A 115 -8.25 -7.48 -11.32
CA LYS A 115 -8.64 -7.17 -9.94
C LYS A 115 -8.63 -5.67 -9.66
N PHE A 116 -7.60 -4.97 -10.13
CA PHE A 116 -7.40 -3.55 -9.87
C PHE A 116 -7.39 -2.79 -11.18
N GLN A 117 -8.36 -1.91 -11.35
CA GLN A 117 -8.49 -1.12 -12.55
C GLN A 117 -8.35 0.36 -12.24
N LEU A 118 -8.23 1.17 -13.29
CA LEU A 118 -8.21 2.62 -13.13
C LEU A 118 -9.50 3.08 -12.45
N PRO A 119 -9.43 4.07 -11.56
CA PRO A 119 -10.63 4.60 -10.93
C PRO A 119 -11.56 5.22 -11.96
N LEU A 120 -12.84 5.08 -11.70
CA LEU A 120 -13.88 5.62 -12.58
C LEU A 120 -14.17 7.09 -12.27
#